data_b49cb0790ed67cd6f64f1c67ee91ca20
#
_entry.id   b49cb0790ed67cd6f64f1c67ee91ca20
#
_cell.length_a   1.000
_cell.length_b   1.000
_cell.length_c   1.000
_cell.angle_alpha   90.00
_cell.angle_beta   90.00
_cell.angle_gamma   90.00
#
_symmetry.space_group_name_H-M   'P 1'
#
loop_
_entity.id
_entity.type
_entity.pdbx_description
1 polymer ?
#
loop_
_entity_poly.entity_id
_entity_poly.type
_entity_poly.pdbx_seq_one_letter_code
_entity_poly.pdbx_strand_id
1 'polypeptide(L)'
;MKLLELVDLKYERASDYNGYLAFKVRYKGVNGTEVLRIPISMRDYFLQKFELNESFPKDYFLGGMEHQFGLYWASLFKPYDRTKYAIVPTEPRADHSNNTLSFRGVVNLPRYNAENVLTLDFELKGFKPLSALKGQLTFVTTSPLNEYMQERLQQLQKQKRLTDEHILQMLQSSVDSWIKKASAGIRYTSGGNLHWDGDNLLGELSGGHDTRDIYLARPRFSVLSAHFDKEDATLALDIELQSANDVALSGVTAKLVVRSLHL
;
A
#
# COMPACT_ATOMS: atom_id res chain seq x y z
N MET A 1 -20.59 -35.09 43.87
CA MET A 1 -20.14 -34.56 45.17
C MET A 1 -19.17 -33.43 44.87
N LYS A 2 -19.43 -32.18 45.28
CA LYS A 2 -18.48 -31.08 45.10
C LYS A 2 -17.39 -31.19 46.15
N LEU A 3 -16.16 -31.50 45.73
CA LEU A 3 -15.00 -31.65 46.62
C LEU A 3 -14.29 -30.31 46.88
N LEU A 4 -14.54 -29.28 46.04
CA LEU A 4 -13.93 -27.97 46.10
C LEU A 4 -14.99 -26.89 46.22
N GLU A 5 -14.74 -25.90 47.05
CA GLU A 5 -15.52 -24.69 47.21
C GLU A 5 -14.67 -23.51 46.75
N LEU A 6 -15.22 -22.69 45.84
CA LEU A 6 -14.61 -21.41 45.46
C LEU A 6 -14.88 -20.41 46.58
N VAL A 7 -13.84 -19.88 47.21
CA VAL A 7 -13.94 -18.92 48.31
C VAL A 7 -13.80 -17.49 47.79
N ASP A 8 -12.91 -17.29 46.81
CA ASP A 8 -12.63 -15.98 46.25
C ASP A 8 -12.11 -16.11 44.81
N LEU A 9 -12.31 -15.08 44.00
CA LEU A 9 -11.82 -14.98 42.66
C LEU A 9 -11.35 -13.55 42.42
N LYS A 10 -10.10 -13.38 42.07
CA LYS A 10 -9.56 -12.08 41.73
C LYS A 10 -8.64 -12.13 40.52
N TYR A 11 -8.52 -11.00 39.82
CA TYR A 11 -7.50 -10.80 38.82
C TYR A 11 -6.24 -10.22 39.49
N GLU A 12 -5.10 -10.88 39.27
CA GLU A 12 -3.78 -10.42 39.71
C GLU A 12 -2.99 -9.97 38.47
N ARG A 13 -2.71 -8.69 38.35
CA ARG A 13 -1.93 -8.13 37.24
C ARG A 13 -0.45 -8.51 37.41
N ALA A 14 0.15 -9.10 36.36
CA ALA A 14 1.57 -9.41 36.31
C ALA A 14 2.35 -8.40 35.44
N SER A 15 1.70 -7.88 34.39
CA SER A 15 2.24 -6.84 33.51
C SER A 15 1.08 -6.11 32.83
N ASP A 16 1.36 -5.17 31.93
CA ASP A 16 0.31 -4.42 31.23
C ASP A 16 -0.64 -5.31 30.44
N TYR A 17 -0.19 -6.49 29.98
CA TYR A 17 -0.97 -7.36 29.11
C TYR A 17 -1.19 -8.77 29.65
N ASN A 18 -0.56 -9.11 30.77
CA ASN A 18 -0.61 -10.44 31.34
C ASN A 18 -0.99 -10.38 32.82
N GLY A 19 -1.65 -11.40 33.27
CA GLY A 19 -2.04 -11.54 34.66
C GLY A 19 -2.43 -12.98 34.98
N TYR A 20 -3.02 -13.14 36.14
CA TYR A 20 -3.52 -14.40 36.61
C TYR A 20 -4.96 -14.24 37.09
N LEU A 21 -5.82 -15.21 36.77
CA LEU A 21 -7.02 -15.45 37.58
C LEU A 21 -6.62 -16.26 38.79
N ALA A 22 -6.66 -15.64 39.94
CA ALA A 22 -6.38 -16.28 41.21
C ALA A 22 -7.68 -16.78 41.87
N PHE A 23 -7.79 -18.06 42.01
CA PHE A 23 -8.91 -18.72 42.65
C PHE A 23 -8.48 -19.16 44.05
N LYS A 24 -9.16 -18.64 45.07
CA LYS A 24 -9.01 -19.13 46.44
C LYS A 24 -10.03 -20.27 46.65
N VAL A 25 -9.51 -21.43 46.85
CA VAL A 25 -10.35 -22.66 46.98
C VAL A 25 -10.16 -23.29 48.34
N ARG A 26 -11.25 -23.94 48.81
CA ARG A 26 -11.26 -24.72 50.04
C ARG A 26 -11.67 -26.14 49.69
N TYR A 27 -10.95 -27.12 50.21
CA TYR A 27 -11.33 -28.50 50.14
C TYR A 27 -12.35 -28.81 51.22
N LYS A 28 -13.39 -29.57 50.90
CA LYS A 28 -14.41 -29.98 51.85
C LYS A 28 -13.79 -30.87 52.93
N GLY A 29 -13.93 -30.47 54.19
CA GLY A 29 -13.41 -31.24 55.33
C GLY A 29 -11.94 -30.94 55.69
N VAL A 30 -11.31 -29.96 55.00
CA VAL A 30 -9.93 -29.54 55.31
C VAL A 30 -9.94 -28.09 55.77
N ASN A 31 -9.30 -27.79 56.88
CA ASN A 31 -9.08 -26.42 57.34
C ASN A 31 -7.95 -25.81 56.51
N GLY A 32 -8.24 -24.75 55.84
CA GLY A 32 -7.30 -24.03 55.01
C GLY A 32 -7.82 -23.72 53.61
N THR A 33 -7.12 -22.86 52.93
CA THR A 33 -7.42 -22.47 51.54
C THR A 33 -6.16 -22.47 50.72
N GLU A 34 -6.27 -22.89 49.48
CA GLU A 34 -5.17 -22.80 48.50
C GLU A 34 -5.51 -21.73 47.43
N VAL A 35 -4.47 -21.14 46.85
CA VAL A 35 -4.59 -20.22 45.75
C VAL A 35 -4.07 -20.87 44.49
N LEU A 36 -4.99 -21.16 43.57
CA LEU A 36 -4.69 -21.62 42.21
C LEU A 36 -4.59 -20.40 41.32
N ARG A 37 -3.57 -20.32 40.47
CA ARG A 37 -3.37 -19.23 39.51
C ARG A 37 -3.40 -19.77 38.07
N ILE A 38 -4.29 -19.22 37.27
CA ILE A 38 -4.38 -19.52 35.86
C ILE A 38 -3.83 -18.30 35.12
N PRO A 39 -2.77 -18.46 34.33
CA PRO A 39 -2.23 -17.35 33.55
C PRO A 39 -3.23 -16.89 32.49
N ILE A 40 -3.34 -15.58 32.30
CA ILE A 40 -4.17 -14.97 31.29
C ILE A 40 -3.31 -14.00 30.50
N SER A 41 -3.30 -14.16 29.19
CA SER A 41 -2.76 -13.18 28.25
C SER A 41 -3.91 -12.37 27.66
N MET A 42 -4.01 -11.12 28.03
CA MET A 42 -4.98 -10.19 27.44
C MET A 42 -4.67 -9.96 25.96
N ARG A 43 -3.40 -9.95 25.61
CA ARG A 43 -2.98 -9.84 24.21
C ARG A 43 -3.53 -10.98 23.36
N ASP A 44 -3.31 -12.23 23.77
CA ASP A 44 -3.75 -13.41 23.01
C ASP A 44 -5.27 -13.49 22.94
N TYR A 45 -5.94 -13.12 24.02
CA TYR A 45 -7.39 -13.04 24.05
C TYR A 45 -7.93 -12.09 22.98
N PHE A 46 -7.39 -10.86 22.88
CA PHE A 46 -7.86 -9.90 21.91
C PHE A 46 -7.41 -10.20 20.49
N LEU A 47 -6.23 -10.78 20.28
CA LEU A 47 -5.82 -11.26 18.96
C LEU A 47 -6.82 -12.28 18.39
N GLN A 48 -7.37 -13.16 19.24
CA GLN A 48 -8.42 -14.10 18.83
C GLN A 48 -9.77 -13.42 18.53
N LYS A 49 -10.02 -12.22 19.07
CA LYS A 49 -11.26 -11.45 18.80
C LYS A 49 -11.16 -10.58 17.56
N PHE A 50 -9.96 -10.17 17.20
CA PHE A 50 -9.68 -9.31 16.06
C PHE A 50 -8.88 -10.08 15.00
N GLU A 51 -9.48 -11.13 14.46
CA GLU A 51 -8.89 -11.86 13.36
C GLU A 51 -8.81 -11.02 12.09
N LEU A 52 -7.65 -11.00 11.46
CA LEU A 52 -7.47 -10.33 10.18
C LEU A 52 -8.25 -11.01 9.06
N ASN A 53 -8.76 -10.21 8.16
CA ASN A 53 -9.39 -10.68 6.92
C ASN A 53 -8.30 -10.92 5.86
N GLU A 54 -7.69 -12.09 5.86
CA GLU A 54 -6.59 -12.45 4.95
C GLU A 54 -6.97 -12.46 3.46
N SER A 55 -8.25 -12.48 3.14
CA SER A 55 -8.70 -12.39 1.74
C SER A 55 -8.73 -10.96 1.23
N PHE A 56 -8.87 -9.98 2.13
CA PHE A 56 -9.01 -8.57 1.79
C PHE A 56 -7.82 -8.00 0.99
N PRO A 57 -6.55 -8.25 1.35
CA PRO A 57 -5.41 -7.67 0.64
C PRO A 57 -5.33 -8.02 -0.84
N LYS A 58 -5.88 -9.17 -1.25
CA LYS A 58 -5.77 -9.70 -2.63
C LYS A 58 -6.37 -8.79 -3.70
N ASP A 59 -7.29 -7.92 -3.31
CA ASP A 59 -7.99 -7.01 -4.22
C ASP A 59 -7.34 -5.63 -4.30
N TYR A 60 -6.36 -5.33 -3.45
CA TYR A 60 -5.77 -4.01 -3.30
C TYR A 60 -4.28 -3.97 -3.58
N PHE A 61 -3.79 -2.80 -3.99
CA PHE A 61 -2.36 -2.51 -4.03
C PHE A 61 -1.91 -1.92 -2.69
N LEU A 62 -0.70 -2.28 -2.26
CA LEU A 62 -0.18 -1.86 -0.98
C LEU A 62 -0.11 -0.34 -0.81
N GLY A 63 0.33 0.38 -1.85
CA GLY A 63 0.43 1.85 -1.80
C GLY A 63 -0.92 2.53 -1.62
N GLY A 64 -1.98 2.03 -2.27
CA GLY A 64 -3.35 2.52 -2.08
C GLY A 64 -3.82 2.29 -0.66
N MET A 65 -3.54 1.12 -0.10
CA MET A 65 -3.94 0.79 1.28
C MET A 65 -3.24 1.64 2.32
N GLU A 66 -1.94 1.89 2.18
CA GLU A 66 -1.21 2.77 3.10
C GLU A 66 -1.80 4.18 3.10
N HIS A 67 -2.07 4.71 1.91
CA HIS A 67 -2.54 6.08 1.74
C HIS A 67 -3.99 6.29 2.17
N GLN A 68 -4.86 5.32 1.92
CA GLN A 68 -6.28 5.38 2.21
C GLN A 68 -6.71 4.50 3.39
N PHE A 69 -5.78 4.17 4.26
CA PHE A 69 -5.97 3.24 5.38
C PHE A 69 -7.25 3.49 6.19
N GLY A 70 -7.52 4.78 6.46
CA GLY A 70 -8.72 5.19 7.22
C GLY A 70 -10.05 4.83 6.57
N LEU A 71 -10.10 4.61 5.25
CA LEU A 71 -11.33 4.23 4.54
C LEU A 71 -11.63 2.74 4.66
N TYR A 72 -10.60 1.92 4.81
CA TYR A 72 -10.72 0.46 4.73
C TYR A 72 -10.61 -0.27 6.07
N TRP A 73 -10.33 0.45 7.16
CA TRP A 73 -10.05 -0.16 8.46
C TRP A 73 -11.10 -1.18 8.91
N ALA A 74 -12.38 -0.93 8.59
CA ALA A 74 -13.48 -1.82 8.96
C ALA A 74 -13.45 -3.17 8.25
N SER A 75 -12.79 -3.23 7.06
CA SER A 75 -12.67 -4.42 6.23
C SER A 75 -11.39 -5.22 6.52
N LEU A 76 -10.46 -4.65 7.31
CA LEU A 76 -9.20 -5.32 7.69
C LEU A 76 -9.44 -6.53 8.60
N PHE A 77 -10.55 -6.54 9.31
CA PHE A 77 -10.88 -7.59 10.26
C PHE A 77 -12.08 -8.41 9.81
N LYS A 78 -12.09 -9.69 10.16
CA LYS A 78 -13.30 -10.51 10.09
C LYS A 78 -14.40 -9.90 10.97
N PRO A 79 -15.67 -10.21 10.72
CA PRO A 79 -16.77 -9.70 11.56
C PRO A 79 -16.57 -10.06 13.04
N TYR A 80 -16.72 -9.08 13.91
CA TYR A 80 -16.65 -9.24 15.36
C TYR A 80 -17.76 -8.45 16.06
N ASP A 81 -18.02 -8.71 17.32
CA ASP A 81 -19.08 -8.04 18.10
C ASP A 81 -18.66 -6.60 18.48
N ARG A 82 -19.07 -5.66 17.64
CA ARG A 82 -18.75 -4.22 17.80
C ARG A 82 -19.44 -3.57 19.00
N THR A 83 -20.42 -4.22 19.60
CA THR A 83 -21.07 -3.70 20.83
C THR A 83 -20.21 -3.93 22.07
N LYS A 84 -19.36 -4.96 22.03
CA LYS A 84 -18.46 -5.33 23.14
C LYS A 84 -17.03 -4.83 22.93
N TYR A 85 -16.57 -4.86 21.69
CA TYR A 85 -15.19 -4.60 21.34
C TYR A 85 -15.12 -3.56 20.23
N ALA A 86 -14.17 -2.68 20.32
CA ALA A 86 -13.79 -1.80 19.22
C ALA A 86 -12.26 -1.83 19.05
N ILE A 87 -11.81 -1.73 17.82
CA ILE A 87 -10.40 -1.58 17.50
C ILE A 87 -10.26 -0.40 16.56
N VAL A 88 -9.31 0.48 16.87
CA VAL A 88 -8.98 1.64 16.06
C VAL A 88 -7.59 1.42 15.48
N PRO A 89 -7.49 1.09 14.19
CA PRO A 89 -6.20 0.93 13.53
C PRO A 89 -5.49 2.28 13.37
N THR A 90 -4.20 2.27 13.66
CA THR A 90 -3.34 3.45 13.62
C THR A 90 -1.98 3.10 13.04
N GLU A 91 -1.20 4.11 12.67
CA GLU A 91 0.20 4.01 12.26
C GLU A 91 0.45 2.98 11.13
N PRO A 92 -0.26 3.06 9.98
CA PRO A 92 0.01 2.17 8.87
C PRO A 92 1.43 2.40 8.34
N ARG A 93 2.12 1.30 8.02
CA ARG A 93 3.46 1.31 7.43
C ARG A 93 3.54 0.25 6.36
N ALA A 94 3.80 0.67 5.13
CA ALA A 94 3.99 -0.23 4.02
C ALA A 94 5.46 -0.66 3.90
N ASP A 95 5.68 -1.96 3.78
CA ASP A 95 6.94 -2.53 3.33
C ASP A 95 6.75 -3.05 1.90
N HIS A 96 7.13 -2.22 0.93
CA HIS A 96 6.98 -2.54 -0.49
C HIS A 96 7.89 -3.68 -0.94
N SER A 97 9.00 -3.93 -0.25
CA SER A 97 9.92 -5.02 -0.58
C SER A 97 9.33 -6.39 -0.26
N ASN A 98 8.56 -6.48 0.83
CA ASN A 98 7.89 -7.70 1.28
C ASN A 98 6.40 -7.72 0.95
N ASN A 99 5.87 -6.67 0.32
CA ASN A 99 4.46 -6.50 0.00
C ASN A 99 3.55 -6.68 1.24
N THR A 100 3.92 -5.99 2.33
CA THR A 100 3.35 -6.14 3.67
C THR A 100 2.89 -4.80 4.22
N LEU A 101 1.73 -4.76 4.85
CA LEU A 101 1.21 -3.63 5.61
C LEU A 101 1.23 -3.97 7.10
N SER A 102 2.03 -3.25 7.88
CA SER A 102 2.03 -3.32 9.33
C SER A 102 1.23 -2.15 9.90
N PHE A 103 0.47 -2.38 10.96
CA PHE A 103 -0.27 -1.33 11.65
C PHE A 103 -0.52 -1.71 13.11
N ARG A 104 -0.88 -0.71 13.91
CA ARG A 104 -1.31 -0.91 15.29
C ARG A 104 -2.82 -0.81 15.41
N GLY A 105 -3.40 -1.58 16.30
CA GLY A 105 -4.80 -1.50 16.66
C GLY A 105 -4.97 -1.19 18.15
N VAL A 106 -5.57 -0.05 18.46
CA VAL A 106 -5.92 0.34 19.83
C VAL A 106 -7.25 -0.28 20.18
N VAL A 107 -7.28 -1.13 21.20
CA VAL A 107 -8.47 -1.84 21.67
C VAL A 107 -9.24 -0.98 22.67
N ASN A 108 -10.53 -0.84 22.42
CA ASN A 108 -11.49 -0.19 23.32
C ASN A 108 -12.60 -1.19 23.69
N LEU A 109 -13.19 -1.01 24.86
CA LEU A 109 -14.33 -1.79 25.35
C LEU A 109 -15.54 -0.88 25.56
N PRO A 110 -16.36 -0.58 24.51
CA PRO A 110 -17.44 0.39 24.57
C PRO A 110 -18.46 0.09 25.68
N ARG A 111 -18.80 -1.18 25.87
CA ARG A 111 -19.75 -1.60 26.92
C ARG A 111 -19.31 -1.21 28.33
N TYR A 112 -18.02 -1.05 28.55
CA TYR A 112 -17.43 -0.73 29.86
C TYR A 112 -16.91 0.69 29.93
N ASN A 113 -17.13 1.51 28.88
CA ASN A 113 -16.57 2.85 28.73
C ASN A 113 -15.02 2.85 28.94
N ALA A 114 -14.34 1.78 28.55
CA ALA A 114 -12.90 1.65 28.69
C ALA A 114 -12.24 1.88 27.33
N GLU A 115 -11.41 2.90 27.27
CA GLU A 115 -10.63 3.28 26.10
C GLU A 115 -9.15 2.93 26.28
N ASN A 116 -8.44 2.72 25.18
CA ASN A 116 -7.01 2.44 25.16
C ASN A 116 -6.60 1.28 26.09
N VAL A 117 -7.39 0.20 26.08
CA VAL A 117 -7.19 -0.96 26.98
C VAL A 117 -5.83 -1.58 26.73
N LEU A 118 -5.48 -1.77 25.46
CA LEU A 118 -4.17 -2.23 25.01
C LEU A 118 -3.97 -1.93 23.53
N THR A 119 -2.73 -2.02 23.07
CA THR A 119 -2.37 -1.90 21.65
C THR A 119 -1.88 -3.25 21.14
N LEU A 120 -2.37 -3.64 19.97
CA LEU A 120 -1.98 -4.84 19.25
C LEU A 120 -1.25 -4.48 17.97
N ASP A 121 -0.23 -5.23 17.61
CA ASP A 121 0.45 -5.11 16.33
C ASP A 121 -0.12 -6.12 15.35
N PHE A 122 -0.37 -5.68 14.12
CA PHE A 122 -0.92 -6.48 13.04
C PHE A 122 -0.07 -6.38 11.80
N GLU A 123 -0.08 -7.44 11.01
CA GLU A 123 0.60 -7.50 9.72
C GLU A 123 -0.29 -8.19 8.71
N LEU A 124 -0.57 -7.51 7.58
CA LEU A 124 -1.30 -8.03 6.44
C LEU A 124 -0.35 -8.27 5.27
N LYS A 125 -0.50 -9.42 4.63
CA LYS A 125 0.28 -9.85 3.46
C LYS A 125 -0.62 -10.19 2.28
N GLY A 126 0.00 -10.33 1.11
CA GLY A 126 -0.70 -10.83 -0.06
C GLY A 126 -1.45 -9.76 -0.83
N PHE A 127 -1.01 -8.51 -0.74
CA PHE A 127 -1.48 -7.43 -1.59
C PHE A 127 -1.19 -7.71 -3.05
N LYS A 128 -1.98 -7.10 -3.92
CA LYS A 128 -1.80 -7.20 -5.36
C LYS A 128 -0.40 -6.74 -5.73
N PRO A 129 0.38 -7.56 -6.44
CA PRO A 129 1.74 -7.17 -6.79
C PRO A 129 1.72 -6.06 -7.85
N LEU A 130 2.66 -5.12 -7.76
CA LEU A 130 2.79 -4.04 -8.74
C LEU A 130 3.08 -4.57 -10.16
N SER A 131 3.62 -5.78 -10.30
CA SER A 131 3.76 -6.46 -11.59
C SER A 131 2.43 -6.70 -12.31
N ALA A 132 1.29 -6.66 -11.60
CA ALA A 132 -0.04 -6.69 -12.21
C ALA A 132 -0.33 -5.45 -13.09
N LEU A 133 0.47 -4.38 -12.97
CA LEU A 133 0.41 -3.20 -13.82
C LEU A 133 1.13 -3.38 -15.18
N LYS A 134 1.79 -4.51 -15.39
CA LYS A 134 2.49 -4.79 -16.65
C LYS A 134 1.52 -4.68 -17.84
N GLY A 135 1.92 -3.90 -18.84
CA GLY A 135 1.09 -3.64 -20.02
C GLY A 135 -0.07 -2.66 -19.79
N GLN A 136 -0.19 -2.07 -18.61
CA GLN A 136 -1.24 -1.11 -18.29
C GLN A 136 -0.80 0.35 -18.43
N LEU A 137 0.50 0.63 -18.46
CA LEU A 137 1.03 1.99 -18.63
C LEU A 137 0.80 2.47 -20.06
N THR A 138 0.25 3.66 -20.20
CA THR A 138 -0.02 4.32 -21.49
C THR A 138 0.52 5.74 -21.48
N PHE A 139 0.99 6.22 -22.65
CA PHE A 139 1.36 7.59 -22.88
C PHE A 139 0.57 8.16 -24.04
N VAL A 140 0.19 9.43 -23.92
CA VAL A 140 -0.39 10.22 -24.99
C VAL A 140 0.51 11.40 -25.27
N THR A 141 0.86 11.61 -26.53
CA THR A 141 1.65 12.74 -26.98
C THR A 141 0.82 14.00 -26.89
N THR A 142 1.40 15.07 -26.39
CA THR A 142 0.80 16.41 -26.31
C THR A 142 1.60 17.42 -27.14
N SER A 143 0.99 18.55 -27.53
CA SER A 143 1.71 19.62 -28.24
C SER A 143 2.94 20.12 -27.49
N PRO A 144 2.88 20.41 -26.16
CA PRO A 144 4.06 20.82 -25.41
C PRO A 144 5.20 19.79 -25.39
N LEU A 145 4.87 18.49 -25.46
CA LEU A 145 5.89 17.45 -25.57
C LEU A 145 6.53 17.45 -26.98
N ASN A 146 5.72 17.57 -28.03
CA ASN A 146 6.22 17.64 -29.39
C ASN A 146 7.17 18.83 -29.58
N GLU A 147 6.80 20.01 -29.14
CA GLU A 147 7.61 21.22 -29.19
C GLU A 147 8.94 21.01 -28.46
N TYR A 148 8.90 20.48 -27.25
CA TYR A 148 10.10 20.18 -26.48
C TYR A 148 11.04 19.23 -27.22
N MET A 149 10.51 18.13 -27.75
CA MET A 149 11.31 17.11 -28.45
C MET A 149 11.90 17.69 -29.75
N GLN A 150 11.10 18.44 -30.48
CA GLN A 150 11.55 19.14 -31.70
C GLN A 150 12.75 20.03 -31.43
N GLU A 151 12.68 20.91 -30.44
CA GLU A 151 13.76 21.81 -30.05
C GLU A 151 15.04 21.05 -29.66
N ARG A 152 14.89 19.98 -28.85
CA ARG A 152 16.03 19.19 -28.35
C ARG A 152 16.72 18.44 -29.47
N LEU A 153 15.98 17.83 -30.37
CA LEU A 153 16.55 17.12 -31.51
C LEU A 153 17.25 18.08 -32.48
N GLN A 154 16.68 19.29 -32.73
CA GLN A 154 17.33 20.32 -33.52
C GLN A 154 18.67 20.79 -32.88
N GLN A 155 18.75 20.89 -31.55
CA GLN A 155 19.98 21.20 -30.85
C GLN A 155 21.04 20.13 -31.08
N LEU A 156 20.67 18.85 -30.95
CA LEU A 156 21.58 17.73 -31.22
C LEU A 156 22.03 17.67 -32.67
N GLN A 157 21.15 17.99 -33.62
CA GLN A 157 21.47 18.09 -35.03
C GLN A 157 22.50 19.18 -35.33
N LYS A 158 22.30 20.41 -34.80
CA LYS A 158 23.27 21.52 -34.92
C LYS A 158 24.64 21.17 -34.35
N GLN A 159 24.69 20.34 -33.30
CA GLN A 159 25.90 19.84 -32.67
C GLN A 159 26.53 18.65 -33.43
N LYS A 160 25.92 18.15 -34.48
CA LYS A 160 26.28 16.91 -35.18
C LYS A 160 26.29 15.66 -34.30
N ARG A 161 25.40 15.65 -33.29
CA ARG A 161 25.28 14.60 -32.30
C ARG A 161 23.91 13.89 -32.35
N LEU A 162 23.20 13.97 -33.45
CA LEU A 162 21.89 13.33 -33.60
C LEU A 162 22.06 11.82 -33.83
N THR A 163 22.25 11.09 -32.77
CA THR A 163 22.30 9.62 -32.70
C THR A 163 21.40 9.12 -31.59
N ASP A 164 20.91 7.89 -31.69
CA ASP A 164 20.04 7.28 -30.67
C ASP A 164 20.68 7.30 -29.29
N GLU A 165 21.98 7.08 -29.16
CA GLU A 165 22.72 7.13 -27.90
C GLU A 165 22.68 8.55 -27.27
N HIS A 166 22.97 9.58 -28.04
CA HIS A 166 22.92 10.97 -27.51
C HIS A 166 21.50 11.42 -27.19
N ILE A 167 20.52 10.97 -27.98
CA ILE A 167 19.11 11.22 -27.67
C ILE A 167 18.72 10.55 -26.36
N LEU A 168 19.10 9.28 -26.17
CA LEU A 168 18.83 8.56 -24.94
C LEU A 168 19.47 9.24 -23.72
N GLN A 169 20.75 9.60 -23.78
CA GLN A 169 21.45 10.30 -22.71
C GLN A 169 20.79 11.65 -22.36
N MET A 170 20.42 12.42 -23.37
CA MET A 170 19.70 13.68 -23.19
C MET A 170 18.37 13.48 -22.48
N LEU A 171 17.58 12.51 -22.91
CA LEU A 171 16.27 12.22 -22.33
C LEU A 171 16.35 11.68 -20.91
N GLN A 172 17.32 10.79 -20.64
CA GLN A 172 17.57 10.27 -19.29
C GLN A 172 17.98 11.37 -18.31
N SER A 173 18.84 12.30 -18.76
CA SER A 173 19.28 13.42 -17.90
C SER A 173 18.21 14.48 -17.62
N SER A 174 17.10 14.47 -18.33
CA SER A 174 16.04 15.48 -18.26
C SER A 174 14.63 14.90 -18.13
N VAL A 175 14.50 13.66 -17.66
CA VAL A 175 13.20 12.96 -17.56
C VAL A 175 12.15 13.80 -16.86
N ASP A 176 12.47 14.36 -15.69
CA ASP A 176 11.54 15.17 -14.89
C ASP A 176 11.04 16.44 -15.63
N SER A 177 11.83 16.93 -16.59
CA SER A 177 11.47 18.13 -17.35
C SER A 177 10.47 17.87 -18.46
N TRP A 178 10.58 16.73 -19.14
CA TRP A 178 9.75 16.47 -20.30
C TRP A 178 8.58 15.50 -20.02
N ILE A 179 8.74 14.58 -19.03
CA ILE A 179 7.68 13.61 -18.72
C ILE A 179 6.38 14.31 -18.29
N LYS A 180 6.49 15.44 -17.58
CA LYS A 180 5.35 16.28 -17.19
C LYS A 180 4.62 16.92 -18.38
N LYS A 181 5.23 16.94 -19.54
CA LYS A 181 4.62 17.42 -20.79
C LYS A 181 3.89 16.31 -21.55
N ALA A 182 4.15 15.05 -21.23
CA ALA A 182 3.38 13.91 -21.71
C ALA A 182 2.13 13.72 -20.84
N SER A 183 1.06 13.25 -21.44
CA SER A 183 -0.07 12.70 -20.67
C SER A 183 0.19 11.22 -20.45
N ALA A 184 0.38 10.83 -19.23
CA ALA A 184 0.62 9.45 -18.85
C ALA A 184 -0.54 8.93 -17.99
N GLY A 185 -0.86 7.66 -18.12
CA GLY A 185 -1.88 7.01 -17.32
C GLY A 185 -1.66 5.53 -17.21
N ILE A 186 -2.23 4.94 -16.18
CA ILE A 186 -2.34 3.49 -16.05
C ILE A 186 -3.79 3.11 -16.28
N ARG A 187 -4.03 2.25 -17.28
CA ARG A 187 -5.34 1.68 -17.54
C ARG A 187 -5.49 0.44 -16.68
N TYR A 188 -6.44 0.44 -15.77
CA TYR A 188 -6.72 -0.71 -14.94
C TYR A 188 -7.97 -1.46 -15.43
N THR A 189 -7.90 -2.80 -15.49
CA THR A 189 -8.92 -3.67 -16.10
C THR A 189 -10.30 -3.62 -15.43
N SER A 190 -10.42 -3.06 -14.25
CA SER A 190 -11.70 -2.85 -13.56
C SER A 190 -12.38 -1.52 -13.89
N GLY A 191 -11.95 -0.80 -14.92
CA GLY A 191 -12.67 0.35 -15.47
C GLY A 191 -12.16 1.73 -15.08
N GLY A 192 -11.12 1.83 -14.25
CA GLY A 192 -10.51 3.10 -13.88
C GLY A 192 -9.28 3.44 -14.73
N ASN A 193 -9.13 4.71 -15.11
CA ASN A 193 -7.87 5.26 -15.60
C ASN A 193 -7.21 6.01 -14.45
N LEU A 194 -5.95 5.71 -14.19
CA LEU A 194 -5.10 6.48 -13.29
C LEU A 194 -4.33 7.48 -14.12
N HIS A 195 -4.41 8.74 -13.79
CA HIS A 195 -3.75 9.82 -14.49
C HIS A 195 -2.57 10.35 -13.69
N TRP A 196 -1.57 10.81 -14.40
CA TRP A 196 -0.46 11.55 -13.85
C TRP A 196 -0.91 12.96 -13.47
N ASP A 197 -0.70 13.34 -12.22
CA ASP A 197 -0.89 14.71 -11.76
C ASP A 197 0.32 15.15 -10.92
N GLY A 198 1.24 15.86 -11.56
CA GLY A 198 2.44 16.37 -10.91
C GLY A 198 3.29 15.27 -10.28
N ASP A 199 3.36 15.24 -8.96
CA ASP A 199 4.16 14.27 -8.20
C ASP A 199 3.40 13.01 -7.80
N ASN A 200 2.11 12.91 -8.12
CA ASN A 200 1.25 11.80 -7.73
C ASN A 200 0.57 11.17 -8.95
N LEU A 201 0.37 9.87 -8.88
CA LEU A 201 -0.54 9.18 -9.77
C LEU A 201 -1.91 9.14 -9.11
N LEU A 202 -2.89 9.85 -9.68
CA LEU A 202 -4.25 9.91 -9.17
C LEU A 202 -5.16 9.01 -9.99
N GLY A 203 -6.08 8.30 -9.31
CA GLY A 203 -7.10 7.49 -9.94
C GLY A 203 -8.40 8.29 -10.11
N GLU A 204 -8.86 8.46 -11.34
CA GLU A 204 -10.26 8.76 -11.62
C GLU A 204 -11.04 7.46 -11.68
N LEU A 205 -11.79 7.16 -10.64
CA LEU A 205 -12.75 6.07 -10.63
C LEU A 205 -14.04 6.58 -11.28
N SER A 206 -14.23 6.28 -12.55
CA SER A 206 -15.51 6.51 -13.19
C SER A 206 -16.55 5.48 -12.70
N GLY A 207 -17.35 5.88 -11.71
CA GLY A 207 -18.62 5.22 -11.40
C GLY A 207 -18.55 4.09 -10.39
N GLY A 208 -18.50 4.42 -9.10
CA GLY A 208 -18.98 3.59 -8.00
C GLY A 208 -17.95 2.66 -7.38
N HIS A 209 -17.74 2.85 -6.15
CA HIS A 209 -17.42 1.96 -5.01
C HIS A 209 -16.44 0.77 -5.16
N ASP A 210 -15.83 0.52 -6.30
CA ASP A 210 -14.82 -0.52 -6.46
C ASP A 210 -13.42 0.11 -6.34
N THR A 211 -13.12 0.52 -5.12
CA THR A 211 -11.91 1.26 -4.73
C THR A 211 -10.70 0.34 -4.69
N ARG A 212 -10.27 -0.14 -5.83
CA ARG A 212 -9.00 -0.87 -6.00
C ARG A 212 -7.89 0.12 -6.31
N ASP A 213 -7.76 1.10 -5.44
CA ASP A 213 -6.91 2.26 -5.69
C ASP A 213 -5.44 1.88 -5.72
N ILE A 214 -4.80 2.26 -6.83
CA ILE A 214 -3.35 2.26 -6.96
C ILE A 214 -2.90 3.67 -6.62
N TYR A 215 -2.18 3.82 -5.53
CA TYR A 215 -1.51 5.06 -5.20
C TYR A 215 -0.01 4.89 -5.32
N LEU A 216 0.60 5.65 -6.21
CA LEU A 216 2.04 5.75 -6.34
C LEU A 216 2.44 7.19 -6.04
N ALA A 217 2.88 7.46 -4.82
CA ALA A 217 3.43 8.75 -4.48
C ALA A 217 4.71 8.99 -5.30
N ARG A 218 4.79 10.14 -5.99
CA ARG A 218 5.96 10.58 -6.75
C ARG A 218 6.50 9.51 -7.71
N PRO A 219 5.68 9.00 -8.64
CA PRO A 219 6.16 8.03 -9.61
C PRO A 219 7.31 8.62 -10.43
N ARG A 220 8.30 7.80 -10.70
CA ARG A 220 9.46 8.13 -11.53
C ARG A 220 9.40 7.34 -12.82
N PHE A 221 10.06 7.84 -13.84
CA PHE A 221 10.17 7.15 -15.12
C PHE A 221 11.64 7.02 -15.52
N SER A 222 11.96 5.89 -16.12
CA SER A 222 13.26 5.64 -16.74
C SER A 222 13.07 5.47 -18.23
N VAL A 223 13.89 6.13 -19.05
CA VAL A 223 13.93 5.88 -20.49
C VAL A 223 14.91 4.73 -20.75
N LEU A 224 14.38 3.62 -21.27
CA LEU A 224 15.17 2.42 -21.53
C LEU A 224 15.83 2.46 -22.91
N SER A 225 15.11 3.00 -23.91
CA SER A 225 15.61 3.15 -25.28
C SER A 225 15.02 4.37 -25.95
N ALA A 226 15.73 4.90 -26.94
CA ALA A 226 15.27 5.98 -27.80
C ALA A 226 15.72 5.67 -29.24
N HIS A 227 14.79 5.79 -30.20
CA HIS A 227 15.09 5.62 -31.61
C HIS A 227 14.42 6.71 -32.42
N PHE A 228 15.22 7.45 -33.20
CA PHE A 228 14.73 8.50 -34.07
C PHE A 228 14.78 8.07 -35.54
N ASP A 229 13.60 7.90 -36.14
CA ASP A 229 13.43 7.67 -37.54
C ASP A 229 13.32 9.01 -38.30
N LYS A 230 14.31 9.28 -39.17
CA LYS A 230 14.35 10.51 -39.96
C LYS A 230 13.38 10.50 -41.13
N GLU A 231 13.08 9.32 -41.70
CA GLU A 231 12.19 9.20 -42.86
C GLU A 231 10.75 9.45 -42.42
N ASP A 232 10.35 8.84 -41.31
CA ASP A 232 9.01 9.00 -40.76
C ASP A 232 8.87 10.20 -39.82
N ALA A 233 9.94 10.94 -39.55
CA ALA A 233 9.98 12.07 -38.61
C ALA A 233 9.38 11.68 -37.24
N THR A 234 9.76 10.50 -36.72
CA THR A 234 9.24 9.94 -35.46
C THR A 234 10.34 9.63 -34.45
N LEU A 235 10.06 9.87 -33.17
CA LEU A 235 10.89 9.44 -32.06
C LEU A 235 10.11 8.42 -31.24
N ALA A 236 10.62 7.19 -31.18
CA ALA A 236 10.07 6.11 -30.36
C ALA A 236 10.89 5.94 -29.08
N LEU A 237 10.23 5.92 -27.95
CA LEU A 237 10.81 5.73 -26.62
C LEU A 237 10.20 4.51 -25.94
N ASP A 238 11.02 3.71 -25.31
CA ASP A 238 10.59 2.72 -24.32
C ASP A 238 10.82 3.30 -22.93
N ILE A 239 9.76 3.34 -22.13
CA ILE A 239 9.76 3.99 -20.82
C ILE A 239 9.29 2.98 -19.77
N GLU A 240 9.99 2.92 -18.66
CA GLU A 240 9.65 2.10 -17.51
C GLU A 240 9.17 2.99 -16.36
N LEU A 241 8.10 2.55 -15.68
CA LEU A 241 7.61 3.18 -14.47
C LEU A 241 8.44 2.71 -13.27
N GLN A 242 8.76 3.63 -12.39
CA GLN A 242 9.41 3.37 -11.11
C GLN A 242 8.61 4.00 -9.98
N SER A 243 8.56 3.37 -8.81
CA SER A 243 7.97 4.01 -7.64
C SER A 243 8.98 4.90 -6.91
N ALA A 244 8.49 5.87 -6.12
CA ALA A 244 9.32 6.74 -5.30
C ALA A 244 10.12 6.01 -4.22
N ASN A 245 9.69 4.81 -3.84
CA ASN A 245 10.31 4.00 -2.80
C ASN A 245 11.38 3.04 -3.34
N ASP A 246 11.97 3.35 -4.50
CA ASP A 246 12.99 2.53 -5.20
C ASP A 246 12.57 1.07 -5.48
N VAL A 247 11.29 0.77 -5.35
CA VAL A 247 10.74 -0.50 -5.80
C VAL A 247 10.66 -0.43 -7.31
N ALA A 248 11.62 -1.06 -7.99
CA ALA A 248 11.59 -1.21 -9.42
C ALA A 248 10.28 -1.90 -9.81
N LEU A 249 9.42 -1.20 -10.55
CA LEU A 249 8.24 -1.77 -11.18
C LEU A 249 8.69 -2.49 -12.44
N SER A 250 9.60 -3.46 -12.26
CA SER A 250 10.22 -4.20 -13.35
C SER A 250 9.16 -4.77 -14.29
N GLY A 251 9.23 -4.35 -15.54
CA GLY A 251 8.30 -4.77 -16.58
C GLY A 251 7.00 -3.95 -16.71
N VAL A 252 6.81 -2.89 -15.93
CA VAL A 252 5.76 -1.90 -16.20
C VAL A 252 6.31 -0.87 -17.17
N THR A 253 6.28 -1.23 -18.44
CA THR A 253 6.83 -0.43 -19.53
C THR A 253 5.75 0.01 -20.51
N ALA A 254 5.97 1.12 -21.19
CA ALA A 254 5.15 1.56 -22.30
C ALA A 254 6.00 2.22 -23.38
N LYS A 255 5.46 2.20 -24.61
CA LYS A 255 6.04 2.96 -25.72
C LYS A 255 5.40 4.33 -25.79
N LEU A 256 6.24 5.35 -25.93
CA LEU A 256 5.84 6.71 -26.30
C LEU A 256 6.37 7.01 -27.72
N VAL A 257 5.47 7.35 -28.63
CA VAL A 257 5.85 7.73 -30.00
C VAL A 257 5.47 9.18 -30.25
N VAL A 258 6.49 10.02 -30.42
CA VAL A 258 6.35 11.43 -30.79
C VAL A 258 6.50 11.55 -32.30
N ARG A 259 5.54 12.17 -32.97
CA ARG A 259 5.45 12.25 -34.44
C ARG A 259 5.63 13.68 -34.94
N SER A 260 5.86 13.80 -36.26
CA SER A 260 5.96 15.09 -36.94
C SER A 260 7.14 15.96 -36.43
N LEU A 261 8.27 15.31 -36.16
CA LEU A 261 9.51 15.95 -35.72
C LEU A 261 10.37 16.34 -36.94
N HIS A 262 10.16 17.52 -37.45
CA HIS A 262 10.87 18.05 -38.63
C HIS A 262 12.19 18.71 -38.24
N LEU A 263 13.31 18.15 -38.70
CA LEU A 263 14.67 18.59 -38.37
C LEU A 263 15.36 19.26 -39.56
#